data_e070e0dbd8992e02258b35b94c7ddf07
#
_entry.id   e070e0dbd8992e02258b35b94c7ddf07
#
_cell.length_a   1.000
_cell.length_b   1.000
_cell.length_c   1.000
_cell.angle_alpha   90.00
_cell.angle_beta   90.00
_cell.angle_gamma   90.00
#
_symmetry.space_group_name_H-M   'P 1'
#
loop_
_entity.id
_entity.type
_entity.pdbx_description
1 polymer ?
#
loop_
_entity_poly.entity_id
_entity_poly.type
_entity_poly.pdbx_seq_one_letter_code
_entity_poly.pdbx_strand_id
1 'polypeptide(L)'
;MQAKFIAFLLAASATLAGSSPLPAADAAPRIVKIRAGVGNAMKFDVTSIPAAPGETIKVVLTNASVLPKEVMGHNWILLKAGTDPVAFATAAAPEAASGYVPAKLKDQIIAAINLLGPNETAEVTVQVPTEPGEYPFLCSFPAHCVVGMKGVLVVKK
;
A
#
# COMPACT_ATOMS: atom_id res chain seq x y z
N MET A 1 18.45 84.14 -16.13
CA MET A 1 17.31 83.20 -16.26
C MET A 1 17.89 81.76 -16.26
N GLN A 2 17.74 81.02 -15.14
CA GLN A 2 18.26 79.68 -15.01
C GLN A 2 17.07 78.73 -15.06
N ALA A 3 17.03 77.85 -16.05
CA ALA A 3 16.04 76.81 -16.19
C ALA A 3 16.47 75.59 -15.40
N LYS A 4 15.66 75.16 -14.41
CA LYS A 4 15.85 73.94 -13.62
C LYS A 4 15.17 72.78 -14.35
N PHE A 5 15.96 71.80 -14.80
CA PHE A 5 15.44 70.50 -15.31
C PHE A 5 15.19 69.59 -14.11
N ILE A 6 13.96 69.16 -13.96
CA ILE A 6 13.53 68.17 -12.99
C ILE A 6 13.55 66.83 -13.72
N ALA A 7 14.44 65.93 -13.33
CA ALA A 7 14.48 64.56 -13.79
C ALA A 7 13.47 63.71 -13.01
N PHE A 8 12.49 63.13 -13.69
CA PHE A 8 11.54 62.16 -13.15
C PHE A 8 12.19 60.77 -13.21
N LEU A 9 12.51 60.19 -12.08
CA LEU A 9 12.91 58.77 -11.98
C LEU A 9 11.64 57.92 -11.99
N LEU A 10 11.40 57.15 -13.05
CA LEU A 10 10.41 56.08 -13.07
C LEU A 10 11.00 54.87 -12.35
N ALA A 11 10.51 54.53 -11.17
CA ALA A 11 10.81 53.27 -10.52
C ALA A 11 9.91 52.15 -11.12
N ALA A 12 10.48 51.24 -11.89
CA ALA A 12 9.80 50.05 -12.37
C ALA A 12 9.74 49.00 -11.26
N SER A 13 8.58 48.78 -10.66
CA SER A 13 8.32 47.72 -9.70
C SER A 13 8.12 46.40 -10.45
N ALA A 14 9.10 45.52 -10.40
CA ALA A 14 8.97 44.16 -10.92
C ALA A 14 8.20 43.32 -9.90
N THR A 15 6.96 42.99 -10.22
CA THR A 15 6.15 42.03 -9.45
C THR A 15 6.63 40.61 -9.79
N LEU A 16 7.30 39.95 -8.85
CA LEU A 16 7.58 38.50 -8.91
C LEU A 16 6.22 37.78 -8.77
N ALA A 17 5.70 37.26 -9.89
CA ALA A 17 4.58 36.33 -9.86
C ALA A 17 5.08 35.00 -9.24
N GLY A 18 4.74 34.77 -7.99
CA GLY A 18 4.97 33.50 -7.32
C GLY A 18 4.15 32.41 -8.00
N SER A 19 4.79 31.48 -8.69
CA SER A 19 4.16 30.27 -9.20
C SER A 19 3.81 29.39 -8.02
N SER A 20 2.56 29.40 -7.56
CA SER A 20 2.07 28.37 -6.65
C SER A 20 2.14 27.02 -7.38
N PRO A 21 2.74 25.96 -6.76
CA PRO A 21 2.67 24.63 -7.36
C PRO A 21 1.20 24.23 -7.44
N LEU A 22 0.74 23.89 -8.63
CA LEU A 22 -0.56 23.25 -8.84
C LEU A 22 -0.57 21.97 -7.96
N PRO A 23 -1.68 21.69 -7.24
CA PRO A 23 -1.84 20.40 -6.58
C PRO A 23 -1.66 19.31 -7.64
N ALA A 24 -0.84 18.30 -7.34
CA ALA A 24 -0.63 17.15 -8.22
C ALA A 24 -2.02 16.59 -8.55
N ALA A 25 -2.39 16.65 -9.82
CA ALA A 25 -3.64 16.06 -10.30
C ALA A 25 -3.68 14.60 -9.85
N ASP A 26 -4.85 14.11 -9.40
CA ASP A 26 -5.13 12.73 -9.03
C ASP A 26 -4.66 11.77 -10.15
N ALA A 27 -3.39 11.39 -10.10
CA ALA A 27 -2.87 10.36 -10.98
C ALA A 27 -3.60 9.06 -10.63
N ALA A 28 -4.14 8.37 -11.63
CA ALA A 28 -4.80 7.09 -11.42
C ALA A 28 -3.87 6.17 -10.62
N PRO A 29 -4.38 5.42 -9.62
CA PRO A 29 -3.55 4.58 -8.76
C PRO A 29 -2.78 3.54 -9.59
N ARG A 30 -1.49 3.39 -9.31
CA ARG A 30 -0.68 2.33 -9.92
C ARG A 30 -1.20 0.96 -9.50
N ILE A 31 -1.45 0.07 -10.46
CA ILE A 31 -1.99 -1.25 -10.20
C ILE A 31 -0.86 -2.22 -9.88
N VAL A 32 -0.97 -2.91 -8.74
CA VAL A 32 -0.10 -4.01 -8.32
C VAL A 32 -0.92 -5.29 -8.33
N LYS A 33 -0.67 -6.16 -9.30
CA LYS A 33 -1.35 -7.47 -9.40
C LYS A 33 -0.54 -8.52 -8.67
N ILE A 34 -1.20 -9.29 -7.79
CA ILE A 34 -0.61 -10.35 -6.99
C ILE A 34 -1.43 -11.63 -7.20
N ARG A 35 -0.76 -12.72 -7.48
CA ARG A 35 -1.39 -14.04 -7.52
C ARG A 35 -0.96 -14.83 -6.28
N ALA A 36 -1.94 -15.36 -5.58
CA ALA A 36 -1.75 -16.23 -4.42
C ALA A 36 -2.04 -17.68 -4.83
N GLY A 37 -1.29 -18.62 -4.32
CA GLY A 37 -1.62 -20.05 -4.48
C GLY A 37 -1.42 -20.64 -5.87
N VAL A 38 -0.54 -20.08 -6.69
CA VAL A 38 -0.20 -20.66 -8.01
C VAL A 38 0.31 -22.10 -7.85
N GLY A 39 -0.33 -23.06 -8.52
CA GLY A 39 -0.02 -24.48 -8.34
C GLY A 39 -0.31 -25.00 -6.94
N ASN A 40 -1.27 -24.40 -6.22
CA ASN A 40 -1.62 -24.67 -4.83
C ASN A 40 -0.48 -24.42 -3.82
N ALA A 41 0.52 -23.61 -4.19
CA ALA A 41 1.61 -23.26 -3.29
C ALA A 41 1.17 -22.17 -2.30
N MET A 42 1.56 -22.25 -1.04
CA MET A 42 1.35 -21.23 -0.01
C MET A 42 2.34 -20.07 -0.21
N LYS A 43 2.19 -19.34 -1.35
CA LYS A 43 3.08 -18.24 -1.75
C LYS A 43 2.32 -17.17 -2.53
N PHE A 44 2.80 -15.93 -2.42
CA PHE A 44 2.53 -14.88 -3.38
C PHE A 44 3.57 -14.92 -4.50
N ASP A 45 3.18 -14.56 -5.73
CA ASP A 45 4.12 -14.40 -6.85
C ASP A 45 4.88 -13.06 -6.79
N VAL A 46 4.37 -12.10 -6.02
CA VAL A 46 5.03 -10.81 -5.71
C VAL A 46 5.32 -10.76 -4.22
N THR A 47 6.61 -10.66 -3.86
CA THR A 47 7.05 -10.60 -2.45
C THR A 47 7.70 -9.26 -2.08
N SER A 48 7.90 -8.36 -3.05
CA SER A 48 8.40 -7.01 -2.82
C SER A 48 7.67 -6.01 -3.71
N ILE A 49 7.16 -4.94 -3.10
CA ILE A 49 6.44 -3.86 -3.78
C ILE A 49 7.19 -2.56 -3.50
N PRO A 50 7.98 -2.03 -4.44
CA PRO A 50 8.56 -0.70 -4.28
C PRO A 50 7.49 0.37 -4.45
N ALA A 51 7.52 1.43 -3.63
CA ALA A 51 6.58 2.54 -3.71
C ALA A 51 7.24 3.86 -3.26
N ALA A 52 6.74 4.97 -3.81
CA ALA A 52 7.11 6.30 -3.34
C ALA A 52 6.31 6.68 -2.09
N PRO A 53 6.86 7.54 -1.20
CA PRO A 53 6.12 8.07 -0.07
C PRO A 53 4.83 8.77 -0.50
N GLY A 54 3.71 8.41 0.11
CA GLY A 54 2.40 9.00 -0.21
C GLY A 54 1.80 8.59 -1.56
N GLU A 55 2.41 7.64 -2.29
CA GLU A 55 1.85 7.12 -3.53
C GLU A 55 0.50 6.42 -3.27
N THR A 56 -0.44 6.53 -4.21
CA THR A 56 -1.66 5.72 -4.18
C THR A 56 -1.48 4.52 -5.08
N ILE A 57 -1.57 3.32 -4.51
CA ILE A 57 -1.52 2.06 -5.25
C ILE A 57 -2.85 1.30 -5.11
N LYS A 58 -3.20 0.53 -6.13
CA LYS A 58 -4.30 -0.42 -6.09
C LYS A 58 -3.73 -1.83 -6.12
N VAL A 59 -3.86 -2.56 -5.03
CA VAL A 59 -3.47 -3.98 -4.95
C VAL A 59 -4.66 -4.82 -5.41
N VAL A 60 -4.41 -5.69 -6.40
CA VAL A 60 -5.38 -6.64 -6.93
C VAL A 60 -4.86 -8.04 -6.63
N LEU A 61 -5.54 -8.75 -5.73
CA LEU A 61 -5.22 -10.12 -5.35
C LEU A 61 -6.11 -11.10 -6.09
N THR A 62 -5.52 -12.11 -6.73
CA THR A 62 -6.24 -13.26 -7.29
C THR A 62 -5.79 -14.53 -6.58
N ASN A 63 -6.72 -15.28 -6.01
CA ASN A 63 -6.44 -16.64 -5.53
C ASN A 63 -6.41 -17.60 -6.74
N ALA A 64 -5.21 -18.03 -7.12
CA ALA A 64 -4.99 -18.96 -8.24
C ALA A 64 -4.96 -20.43 -7.82
N SER A 65 -5.30 -20.75 -6.56
CA SER A 65 -5.51 -22.13 -6.10
C SER A 65 -6.82 -22.68 -6.67
N VAL A 66 -6.87 -23.98 -6.85
CA VAL A 66 -8.09 -24.72 -7.24
C VAL A 66 -8.73 -25.42 -6.04
N LEU A 67 -8.12 -25.33 -4.86
CA LEU A 67 -8.61 -25.98 -3.65
C LEU A 67 -9.67 -25.14 -2.95
N PRO A 68 -10.60 -25.76 -2.20
CA PRO A 68 -11.65 -25.04 -1.47
C PRO A 68 -11.10 -23.95 -0.54
N LYS A 69 -11.89 -22.90 -0.32
CA LYS A 69 -11.54 -21.73 0.51
C LYS A 69 -11.15 -22.12 1.94
N GLU A 70 -11.80 -23.14 2.49
CA GLU A 70 -11.57 -23.66 3.83
C GLU A 70 -10.24 -24.40 3.97
N VAL A 71 -9.64 -24.80 2.85
CA VAL A 71 -8.38 -25.57 2.80
C VAL A 71 -7.22 -24.70 2.31
N MET A 72 -7.48 -23.81 1.33
CA MET A 72 -6.46 -23.02 0.65
C MET A 72 -6.98 -21.61 0.32
N GLY A 73 -7.72 -21.02 1.24
CA GLY A 73 -8.10 -19.62 1.17
C GLY A 73 -6.88 -18.70 1.31
N HIS A 74 -6.87 -17.60 0.57
CA HIS A 74 -5.81 -16.61 0.65
C HIS A 74 -6.37 -15.22 0.86
N ASN A 75 -5.74 -14.46 1.76
CA ASN A 75 -5.98 -13.03 1.94
C ASN A 75 -4.66 -12.26 1.75
N TRP A 76 -4.73 -10.94 1.78
CA TRP A 76 -3.56 -10.07 1.75
C TRP A 76 -3.75 -8.97 2.79
N ILE A 77 -2.82 -8.85 3.72
CA ILE A 77 -2.89 -7.89 4.82
C ILE A 77 -1.59 -7.11 4.85
N LEU A 78 -1.66 -5.79 4.69
CA LEU A 78 -0.54 -4.87 4.83
C LEU A 78 -0.50 -4.34 6.25
N LEU A 79 0.63 -4.50 6.91
CA LEU A 79 0.85 -4.09 8.29
C LEU A 79 1.68 -2.81 8.39
N LYS A 80 1.58 -2.13 9.53
CA LYS A 80 2.46 -1.01 9.88
C LYS A 80 3.91 -1.48 10.01
N ALA A 81 4.84 -0.56 9.76
CA ALA A 81 6.26 -0.82 9.95
C ALA A 81 6.57 -1.31 11.38
N GLY A 82 7.53 -2.23 11.50
CA GLY A 82 7.91 -2.82 12.79
C GLY A 82 6.97 -3.89 13.32
N THR A 83 5.84 -4.18 12.65
CA THR A 83 4.97 -5.29 13.04
C THR A 83 5.58 -6.63 12.59
N ASP A 84 5.65 -7.61 13.49
CA ASP A 84 6.07 -8.97 13.14
C ASP A 84 4.91 -9.72 12.43
N PRO A 85 5.06 -10.07 11.13
CA PRO A 85 4.01 -10.74 10.37
C PRO A 85 3.71 -12.16 10.87
N VAL A 86 4.69 -12.85 11.47
CA VAL A 86 4.49 -14.20 12.01
C VAL A 86 3.70 -14.14 13.32
N ALA A 87 4.03 -13.20 14.20
CA ALA A 87 3.27 -12.97 15.43
C ALA A 87 1.83 -12.57 15.13
N PHE A 88 1.63 -11.67 14.12
CA PHE A 88 0.29 -11.30 13.65
C PHE A 88 -0.49 -12.51 13.13
N ALA A 89 0.10 -13.34 12.23
CA ALA A 89 -0.54 -14.53 11.68
C ALA A 89 -0.90 -15.56 12.75
N THR A 90 -0.03 -15.73 13.75
CA THR A 90 -0.28 -16.63 14.89
C THR A 90 -1.50 -16.18 15.70
N ALA A 91 -1.59 -14.87 15.96
CA ALA A 91 -2.74 -14.31 16.68
C ALA A 91 -4.04 -14.32 15.82
N ALA A 92 -3.90 -14.33 14.50
CA ALA A 92 -5.04 -14.41 13.56
C ALA A 92 -5.56 -15.85 13.37
N ALA A 93 -4.78 -16.86 13.62
CA ALA A 93 -5.14 -18.26 13.35
C ALA A 93 -6.46 -18.74 13.99
N PRO A 94 -6.87 -18.36 15.22
CA PRO A 94 -8.15 -18.75 15.80
C PRO A 94 -9.34 -17.95 15.25
N GLU A 95 -9.14 -16.92 14.46
CA GLU A 95 -10.14 -15.93 14.04
C GLU A 95 -10.81 -16.28 12.69
N ALA A 96 -11.16 -17.55 12.48
CA ALA A 96 -11.75 -18.03 11.23
C ALA A 96 -13.05 -17.28 10.85
N ALA A 97 -13.90 -16.93 11.82
CA ALA A 97 -15.14 -16.21 11.61
C ALA A 97 -14.95 -14.81 11.01
N SER A 98 -13.78 -14.18 11.23
CA SER A 98 -13.41 -12.88 10.65
C SER A 98 -12.54 -13.02 9.39
N GLY A 99 -12.43 -14.22 8.81
CA GLY A 99 -11.53 -14.48 7.68
C GLY A 99 -10.06 -14.33 8.04
N TYR A 100 -9.71 -14.64 9.30
CA TYR A 100 -8.36 -14.50 9.85
C TYR A 100 -7.83 -13.05 9.87
N VAL A 101 -8.74 -12.08 10.06
CA VAL A 101 -8.41 -10.66 10.28
C VAL A 101 -8.86 -10.26 11.68
N PRO A 102 -8.00 -10.37 12.70
CA PRO A 102 -8.40 -10.20 14.09
C PRO A 102 -8.75 -8.76 14.42
N ALA A 103 -9.97 -8.55 14.94
CA ALA A 103 -10.46 -7.22 15.31
C ALA A 103 -9.56 -6.50 16.33
N LYS A 104 -8.95 -7.25 17.25
CA LYS A 104 -8.05 -6.75 18.30
C LYS A 104 -6.71 -6.24 17.76
N LEU A 105 -6.34 -6.57 16.50
CA LEU A 105 -5.09 -6.15 15.86
C LEU A 105 -5.32 -5.12 14.73
N LYS A 106 -6.51 -4.54 14.62
CA LYS A 106 -6.82 -3.55 13.59
C LYS A 106 -5.85 -2.38 13.55
N ASP A 107 -5.34 -1.96 14.71
CA ASP A 107 -4.38 -0.85 14.81
C ASP A 107 -3.03 -1.16 14.16
N GLN A 108 -2.73 -2.42 13.87
CA GLN A 108 -1.53 -2.84 13.15
C GLN A 108 -1.73 -2.89 11.64
N ILE A 109 -2.98 -2.83 11.15
CA ILE A 109 -3.33 -3.01 9.74
C ILE A 109 -3.42 -1.65 9.05
N ILE A 110 -2.77 -1.53 7.88
CA ILE A 110 -2.92 -0.39 6.97
C ILE A 110 -4.04 -0.68 5.97
N ALA A 111 -4.04 -1.87 5.37
CA ALA A 111 -5.03 -2.29 4.38
C ALA A 111 -5.17 -3.81 4.39
N ALA A 112 -6.34 -4.31 3.96
CA ALA A 112 -6.57 -5.74 3.86
C ALA A 112 -7.50 -6.08 2.69
N ILE A 113 -7.25 -7.22 2.05
CA ILE A 113 -8.17 -7.93 1.17
C ILE A 113 -8.63 -9.18 1.93
N ASN A 114 -9.94 -9.36 2.03
CA ASN A 114 -10.55 -10.48 2.74
C ASN A 114 -10.17 -11.84 2.13
N LEU A 115 -10.45 -12.91 2.86
CA LEU A 115 -10.17 -14.27 2.43
C LEU A 115 -10.90 -14.61 1.12
N LEU A 116 -10.13 -15.00 0.11
CA LEU A 116 -10.60 -15.39 -1.22
C LEU A 116 -10.64 -16.92 -1.37
N GLY A 117 -11.69 -17.41 -1.98
CA GLY A 117 -11.79 -18.79 -2.47
C GLY A 117 -11.10 -18.99 -3.83
N PRO A 118 -11.18 -20.19 -4.43
CA PRO A 118 -10.52 -20.53 -5.69
C PRO A 118 -10.99 -19.60 -6.83
N ASN A 119 -10.01 -19.07 -7.58
CA ASN A 119 -10.22 -18.15 -8.71
C ASN A 119 -10.94 -16.83 -8.38
N GLU A 120 -11.19 -16.53 -7.12
CA GLU A 120 -11.72 -15.23 -6.70
C GLU A 120 -10.63 -14.15 -6.81
N THR A 121 -11.09 -12.94 -7.13
CA THR A 121 -10.24 -11.73 -7.20
C THR A 121 -10.91 -10.61 -6.41
N ALA A 122 -10.12 -9.89 -5.64
CA ALA A 122 -10.55 -8.65 -4.99
C ALA A 122 -9.43 -7.61 -5.00
N GLU A 123 -9.79 -6.36 -4.72
CA GLU A 123 -8.84 -5.25 -4.74
C GLU A 123 -8.99 -4.34 -3.52
N VAL A 124 -7.91 -3.64 -3.19
CA VAL A 124 -7.89 -2.58 -2.20
C VAL A 124 -7.02 -1.43 -2.69
N THR A 125 -7.50 -0.21 -2.49
CA THR A 125 -6.68 0.99 -2.71
C THR A 125 -5.93 1.32 -1.43
N VAL A 126 -4.63 1.52 -1.54
CA VAL A 126 -3.72 1.80 -0.43
C VAL A 126 -3.11 3.17 -0.64
N GLN A 127 -3.29 4.05 0.34
CA GLN A 127 -2.44 5.23 0.49
C GLN A 127 -1.14 4.77 1.14
N VAL A 128 -0.06 4.73 0.35
CA VAL A 128 1.27 4.34 0.84
C VAL A 128 1.72 5.29 1.94
N PRO A 129 2.26 4.79 3.05
CA PRO A 129 2.80 5.65 4.09
C PRO A 129 3.83 6.66 3.56
N THR A 130 3.89 7.83 4.17
CA THR A 130 4.87 8.88 3.80
C THR A 130 6.24 8.63 4.40
N GLU A 131 6.32 7.88 5.49
CA GLU A 131 7.57 7.54 6.15
C GLU A 131 8.30 6.44 5.36
N PRO A 132 9.56 6.65 4.94
CA PRO A 132 10.39 5.61 4.34
C PRO A 132 10.56 4.42 5.28
N GLY A 133 10.49 3.20 4.74
CA GLY A 133 10.61 2.00 5.56
C GLY A 133 10.07 0.76 4.87
N GLU A 134 10.08 -0.33 5.63
CA GLU A 134 9.57 -1.63 5.22
C GLU A 134 8.26 -1.92 5.95
N TYR A 135 7.21 -2.19 5.18
CA TYR A 135 5.87 -2.47 5.64
C TYR A 135 5.52 -3.90 5.25
N PRO A 136 5.50 -4.85 6.18
CA PRO A 136 5.27 -6.24 5.85
C PRO A 136 3.83 -6.48 5.38
N PHE A 137 3.66 -7.39 4.42
CA PHE A 137 2.35 -7.94 4.07
C PHE A 137 2.39 -9.47 4.14
N LEU A 138 1.23 -10.07 4.39
CA LEU A 138 1.12 -11.52 4.59
C LEU A 138 -0.24 -12.07 4.18
N CYS A 139 -0.31 -13.40 4.04
CA CYS A 139 -1.54 -14.16 4.15
C CYS A 139 -1.68 -14.68 5.58
N SER A 140 -2.78 -14.35 6.26
CA SER A 140 -3.01 -14.77 7.66
C SER A 140 -3.77 -16.08 7.79
N PHE A 141 -4.12 -16.75 6.70
CA PHE A 141 -4.65 -18.11 6.74
C PHE A 141 -3.67 -19.03 7.52
N PRO A 142 -4.15 -19.93 8.38
CA PRO A 142 -3.30 -20.73 9.25
C PRO A 142 -2.12 -21.39 8.51
N ALA A 143 -0.94 -21.30 9.09
CA ALA A 143 0.35 -21.75 8.59
C ALA A 143 0.94 -20.99 7.39
N HIS A 144 0.16 -20.30 6.55
CA HIS A 144 0.64 -19.72 5.29
C HIS A 144 1.79 -18.72 5.49
N CYS A 145 1.65 -17.77 6.41
CA CYS A 145 2.71 -16.82 6.72
C CYS A 145 3.98 -17.49 7.23
N VAL A 146 3.84 -18.50 8.10
CA VAL A 146 4.96 -19.21 8.72
C VAL A 146 5.81 -19.93 7.68
N VAL A 147 5.18 -20.54 6.66
CA VAL A 147 5.88 -21.22 5.56
C VAL A 147 6.35 -20.27 4.46
N GLY A 148 6.19 -18.95 4.66
CA GLY A 148 6.78 -17.95 3.78
C GLY A 148 5.81 -17.18 2.87
N MET A 149 4.47 -17.29 3.06
CA MET A 149 3.50 -16.51 2.30
C MET A 149 3.40 -15.09 2.85
N LYS A 150 4.44 -14.30 2.62
CA LYS A 150 4.62 -12.93 3.05
C LYS A 150 5.53 -12.16 2.09
N GLY A 151 5.55 -10.85 2.24
CA GLY A 151 6.41 -9.95 1.48
C GLY A 151 6.52 -8.60 2.16
N VAL A 152 7.03 -7.62 1.44
CA VAL A 152 7.28 -6.28 1.96
C VAL A 152 6.91 -5.20 0.94
N LEU A 153 6.19 -4.17 1.39
CA LEU A 153 6.06 -2.90 0.70
C LEU A 153 7.24 -2.03 1.13
N VAL A 154 8.09 -1.64 0.19
CA VAL A 154 9.31 -0.88 0.44
C VAL A 154 9.11 0.57 0.02
N VAL A 155 8.99 1.47 1.00
CA VAL A 155 8.84 2.91 0.75
C VAL A 155 10.21 3.56 0.74
N LYS A 156 10.59 4.13 -0.40
CA LYS A 156 11.86 4.83 -0.62
C LYS A 156 11.63 6.16 -1.31
N LYS A 157 12.46 7.16 -0.94
CA LYS A 157 12.54 8.44 -1.66
C LYS A 157 13.14 8.25 -3.04
#